data_ce76a23b591b0f1280edd665c2b4f119
#
_entry.id   ce76a23b591b0f1280edd665c2b4f119
#
_cell.length_a   1.000
_cell.length_b   1.000
_cell.length_c   1.000
_cell.angle_alpha   90.00
_cell.angle_beta   90.00
_cell.angle_gamma   90.00
#
_symmetry.space_group_name_H-M   'P 1'
#
loop_
_entity.id
_entity.type
_entity.pdbx_description
1 polymer ?
#
loop_
_entity_poly.entity_id
_entity_poly.type
_entity_poly.pdbx_seq_one_letter_code
_entity_poly.pdbx_strand_id
1 'polypeptide(L)'
;FICLIFAARDFMRRVFYIVVSYADLLYVFGKKVFYSTKFYKIRAGIYRIIIVTATERGGADMARKIVITSGKGGTGKTVTACLLAARLAARGERTIVCDADFSLCNAHLVSSLADLVVYDVIDVIEGRCRAKQALVQHPLLPNFYLLSAVHSAPERYVSPQSLKAVLDSLSPTFDYIVIDSPSGADEGFHRAAACADEAIVLTTPDLTAVTDADKITGLLKSYALKNVSLAVNRVRGDLLMKEKTLSPWEISKLLKLPLIGVIPESDKVVRSGLRDPLGCFSLLADAVTGKTKKGKIRYYDVFEPFKGALGGLKKYWRGKL
;
A
#
# COMPACT_ATOMS: atom_id res chain seq x y z
N PHE A 1 -44.00 -0.76 4.57
CA PHE A 1 -45.18 -0.23 3.87
C PHE A 1 -45.36 1.23 4.17
N ILE A 2 -45.12 2.09 3.23
CA ILE A 2 -45.78 3.36 2.95
C ILE A 2 -45.89 4.36 4.11
N CYS A 3 -45.19 5.43 4.00
CA CYS A 3 -45.78 6.75 3.86
C CYS A 3 -44.80 7.69 3.18
N LEU A 4 -45.10 8.01 1.99
CA LEU A 4 -44.63 9.19 1.27
C LEU A 4 -45.28 10.40 1.87
N ILE A 5 -44.50 11.51 1.87
CA ILE A 5 -44.88 12.88 2.04
C ILE A 5 -44.78 13.38 3.49
N PHE A 6 -43.77 14.21 3.76
CA PHE A 6 -43.91 15.54 4.31
C PHE A 6 -42.53 16.16 4.59
N ALA A 7 -42.35 17.39 4.12
CA ALA A 7 -41.35 18.41 4.44
C ALA A 7 -39.84 17.99 4.50
N ALA A 8 -38.97 18.77 3.92
CA ALA A 8 -37.56 18.49 3.70
C ALA A 8 -36.74 18.04 4.95
N ARG A 9 -37.14 18.40 6.16
CA ARG A 9 -36.51 17.93 7.40
C ARG A 9 -36.89 16.50 7.78
N ASP A 10 -38.09 16.08 7.50
CA ASP A 10 -38.55 14.70 7.74
C ASP A 10 -38.08 13.74 6.62
N PHE A 11 -37.81 14.24 5.42
CA PHE A 11 -37.32 13.47 4.31
C PHE A 11 -35.91 12.88 4.59
N MET A 12 -34.98 13.67 5.15
CA MET A 12 -33.63 13.19 5.49
C MET A 12 -33.64 12.15 6.63
N ARG A 13 -34.51 12.30 7.64
CA ARG A 13 -34.69 11.29 8.68
C ARG A 13 -35.30 9.99 8.13
N ARG A 14 -36.20 10.08 7.15
CA ARG A 14 -36.87 8.91 6.56
C ARG A 14 -35.97 8.16 5.57
N VAL A 15 -35.10 8.85 4.83
CA VAL A 15 -34.09 8.22 3.98
C VAL A 15 -33.10 7.41 4.82
N PHE A 16 -32.69 7.95 5.98
CA PHE A 16 -31.86 7.21 6.93
C PHE A 16 -32.58 5.98 7.50
N TYR A 17 -33.87 6.10 7.78
CA TYR A 17 -34.70 4.98 8.29
C TYR A 17 -34.96 3.90 7.24
N ILE A 18 -35.14 4.28 5.98
CA ILE A 18 -35.31 3.30 4.87
C ILE A 18 -33.99 2.54 4.63
N VAL A 19 -32.84 3.19 4.72
CA VAL A 19 -31.55 2.51 4.56
C VAL A 19 -31.29 1.53 5.71
N VAL A 20 -31.60 1.93 6.95
CA VAL A 20 -31.45 1.05 8.13
C VAL A 20 -32.47 -0.09 8.10
N SER A 21 -33.73 0.18 7.75
CA SER A 21 -34.79 -0.83 7.70
C SER A 21 -34.59 -1.86 6.58
N TYR A 22 -33.97 -1.47 5.44
CA TYR A 22 -33.66 -2.40 4.36
C TYR A 22 -32.47 -3.31 4.70
N ALA A 23 -31.50 -2.81 5.44
CA ALA A 23 -30.38 -3.60 5.96
C ALA A 23 -30.89 -4.67 6.98
N ASP A 24 -31.81 -4.27 7.87
CA ASP A 24 -32.40 -5.18 8.85
C ASP A 24 -33.32 -6.24 8.19
N LEU A 25 -34.03 -5.88 7.14
CA LEU A 25 -34.90 -6.82 6.41
C LEU A 25 -34.10 -7.91 5.67
N LEU A 26 -32.89 -7.57 5.20
CA LEU A 26 -31.99 -8.51 4.52
C LEU A 26 -31.28 -9.45 5.51
N TYR A 27 -31.13 -9.06 6.76
CA TYR A 27 -30.59 -9.90 7.83
C TYR A 27 -31.55 -11.02 8.26
N VAL A 28 -32.88 -10.78 8.16
CA VAL A 28 -33.91 -11.77 8.54
C VAL A 28 -34.00 -12.95 7.56
N PHE A 29 -33.57 -12.81 6.32
CA PHE A 29 -33.72 -13.85 5.30
C PHE A 29 -32.48 -14.71 5.04
N GLY A 30 -31.37 -14.54 5.78
CA GLY A 30 -30.22 -15.45 5.77
C GLY A 30 -29.52 -15.64 4.42
N LYS A 31 -29.72 -14.76 3.45
CA LYS A 31 -29.11 -14.84 2.12
C LYS A 31 -27.96 -13.84 1.98
N LYS A 32 -26.82 -14.35 1.50
CA LYS A 32 -25.65 -13.55 1.12
C LYS A 32 -26.03 -12.50 0.08
N VAL A 33 -25.86 -11.22 0.40
CA VAL A 33 -26.22 -10.11 -0.47
C VAL A 33 -24.95 -9.56 -1.14
N PHE A 34 -24.98 -9.51 -2.46
CA PHE A 34 -23.95 -8.89 -3.29
C PHE A 34 -24.23 -7.38 -3.41
N TYR A 35 -23.24 -6.54 -3.21
CA TYR A 35 -23.36 -5.11 -3.37
C TYR A 35 -22.80 -4.65 -4.72
N SER A 36 -23.59 -4.04 -5.55
CA SER A 36 -23.15 -3.36 -6.77
C SER A 36 -23.53 -1.87 -6.68
N THR A 37 -22.70 -0.99 -7.17
CA THR A 37 -23.02 0.43 -7.26
C THR A 37 -23.96 0.64 -8.45
N LYS A 38 -25.27 0.81 -8.21
CA LYS A 38 -26.22 1.24 -9.23
C LYS A 38 -26.60 2.70 -9.03
N PHE A 39 -26.46 3.49 -10.08
CA PHE A 39 -26.93 4.85 -10.12
C PHE A 39 -28.37 4.88 -10.61
N TYR A 40 -29.29 5.41 -9.81
CA TYR A 40 -30.66 5.66 -10.24
C TYR A 40 -30.86 7.16 -10.47
N LYS A 41 -31.30 7.51 -11.69
CA LYS A 41 -31.66 8.88 -12.05
C LYS A 41 -33.14 9.05 -11.73
N ILE A 42 -33.46 9.76 -10.67
CA ILE A 42 -34.85 10.16 -10.39
C ILE A 42 -35.10 11.51 -11.09
N ARG A 43 -36.15 11.55 -11.91
CA ARG A 43 -36.60 12.76 -12.63
C ARG A 43 -37.14 13.74 -11.61
N ALA A 44 -36.48 14.82 -11.40
CA ALA A 44 -36.74 16.06 -10.72
C ALA A 44 -35.75 16.33 -9.57
N GLY A 45 -34.69 17.10 -9.88
CA GLY A 45 -33.82 17.72 -8.86
C GLY A 45 -32.73 16.79 -8.32
N ILE A 46 -31.57 17.16 -8.62
CA ILE A 46 -30.23 16.67 -8.24
C ILE A 46 -30.16 16.01 -6.84
N TYR A 47 -30.38 14.71 -6.76
CA TYR A 47 -29.92 13.90 -5.63
C TYR A 47 -29.24 12.63 -6.14
N ARG A 48 -27.92 12.54 -5.99
CA ARG A 48 -27.19 11.29 -6.18
C ARG A 48 -27.34 10.44 -4.92
N ILE A 49 -28.22 9.47 -4.95
CA ILE A 49 -28.24 8.43 -3.91
C ILE A 49 -27.14 7.43 -4.30
N ILE A 50 -26.01 7.47 -3.60
CA ILE A 50 -24.99 6.44 -3.71
C ILE A 50 -25.44 5.31 -2.77
N ILE A 51 -26.08 4.30 -3.31
CA ILE A 51 -26.30 3.05 -2.58
C ILE A 51 -24.97 2.30 -2.68
N VAL A 52 -24.14 2.40 -1.65
CA VAL A 52 -22.99 1.52 -1.46
C VAL A 52 -23.53 0.19 -0.99
N THR A 53 -23.67 -0.71 -1.93
CA THR A 53 -24.03 -2.09 -1.67
C THR A 53 -22.71 -2.83 -1.34
N ALA A 54 -22.49 -3.29 -0.06
CA ALA A 54 -21.34 -4.10 0.31
C ALA A 54 -21.47 -5.49 -0.32
N THR A 55 -20.52 -5.92 -1.10
CA THR A 55 -20.44 -7.33 -1.52
C THR A 55 -19.82 -8.09 -0.36
N GLU A 56 -20.59 -8.90 0.36
CA GLU A 56 -19.97 -9.96 1.12
C GLU A 56 -19.35 -10.93 0.11
N ARG A 57 -18.02 -10.91 0.02
CA ARG A 57 -17.29 -11.95 -0.70
C ARG A 57 -17.55 -13.27 0.00
N GLY A 58 -18.12 -14.20 -0.72
CA GLY A 58 -18.33 -15.58 -0.25
C GLY A 58 -16.96 -16.24 -0.06
N GLY A 59 -16.63 -16.58 1.18
CA GLY A 59 -15.33 -17.06 1.61
C GLY A 59 -14.42 -15.87 1.92
N ALA A 60 -14.09 -15.64 3.19
CA ALA A 60 -13.16 -14.59 3.59
C ALA A 60 -11.75 -14.98 3.12
N ASP A 61 -11.39 -14.58 1.89
CA ASP A 61 -9.99 -14.59 1.49
C ASP A 61 -9.25 -13.62 2.43
N MET A 62 -8.30 -14.16 3.18
CA MET A 62 -7.47 -13.37 4.09
C MET A 62 -6.66 -12.36 3.28
N ALA A 63 -6.46 -11.17 3.84
CA ALA A 63 -5.65 -10.13 3.20
C ALA A 63 -4.28 -10.67 2.80
N ARG A 64 -3.79 -10.31 1.61
CA ARG A 64 -2.40 -10.56 1.22
C ARG A 64 -1.49 -9.62 2.00
N LYS A 65 -0.62 -10.20 2.84
CA LYS A 65 0.34 -9.46 3.65
C LYS A 65 1.69 -9.39 2.93
N ILE A 66 2.08 -8.19 2.53
CA ILE A 66 3.26 -7.92 1.71
C ILE A 66 4.23 -7.06 2.50
N VAL A 67 5.42 -7.59 2.82
CA VAL A 67 6.47 -6.79 3.45
C VAL A 67 7.31 -6.08 2.39
N ILE A 68 7.54 -4.79 2.59
CA ILE A 68 8.52 -4.00 1.83
C ILE A 68 9.80 -3.95 2.66
N THR A 69 10.87 -4.54 2.18
CA THR A 69 12.13 -4.65 2.93
C THR A 69 13.34 -4.27 2.10
N SER A 70 14.44 -3.93 2.75
CA SER A 70 15.72 -3.62 2.12
C SER A 70 16.89 -3.84 3.08
N GLY A 71 18.04 -4.20 2.54
CA GLY A 71 19.26 -4.33 3.35
C GLY A 71 19.88 -3.00 3.78
N LYS A 72 19.58 -1.88 3.08
CA LYS A 72 20.17 -0.58 3.32
C LYS A 72 19.13 0.45 3.70
N GLY A 73 19.50 1.36 4.60
CA GLY A 73 18.69 2.53 4.94
C GLY A 73 18.57 3.51 3.76
N GLY A 74 17.49 4.29 3.73
CA GLY A 74 17.30 5.34 2.71
C GLY A 74 16.93 4.84 1.31
N THR A 75 16.66 3.56 1.10
CA THR A 75 16.20 3.00 -0.20
C THR A 75 14.80 3.43 -0.60
N GLY A 76 14.00 3.99 0.34
CA GLY A 76 12.64 4.48 0.09
C GLY A 76 11.52 3.48 0.41
N LYS A 77 11.74 2.56 1.35
CA LYS A 77 10.74 1.57 1.78
C LYS A 77 9.41 2.19 2.16
N THR A 78 9.40 3.08 3.14
CA THR A 78 8.19 3.75 3.65
C THR A 78 7.43 4.47 2.55
N VAL A 79 8.13 5.21 1.68
CA VAL A 79 7.52 5.89 0.53
C VAL A 79 6.91 4.87 -0.44
N THR A 80 7.64 3.78 -0.71
CA THR A 80 7.16 2.70 -1.60
C THR A 80 5.95 1.99 -1.00
N ALA A 81 5.97 1.68 0.29
CA ALA A 81 4.85 1.05 0.99
C ALA A 81 3.58 1.92 0.94
N CYS A 82 3.71 3.20 1.30
CA CYS A 82 2.59 4.14 1.29
C CYS A 82 2.04 4.38 -0.13
N LEU A 83 2.91 4.57 -1.14
CA LEU A 83 2.47 4.81 -2.52
C LEU A 83 1.89 3.55 -3.18
N LEU A 84 2.44 2.37 -2.94
CA LEU A 84 1.86 1.11 -3.39
C LEU A 84 0.44 0.94 -2.80
N ALA A 85 0.32 1.08 -1.49
CA ALA A 85 -0.97 0.98 -0.79
C ALA A 85 -1.98 2.01 -1.31
N ALA A 86 -1.55 3.25 -1.54
CA ALA A 86 -2.42 4.29 -2.11
C ALA A 86 -2.90 3.93 -3.53
N ARG A 87 -2.08 3.27 -4.35
CA ARG A 87 -2.49 2.81 -5.70
C ARG A 87 -3.43 1.61 -5.64
N LEU A 88 -3.23 0.69 -4.69
CA LEU A 88 -4.17 -0.40 -4.43
C LEU A 88 -5.52 0.16 -3.96
N ALA A 89 -5.51 1.08 -2.99
CA ALA A 89 -6.71 1.74 -2.48
C ALA A 89 -7.48 2.53 -3.55
N ALA A 90 -6.77 3.24 -4.43
CA ALA A 90 -7.37 3.95 -5.56
C ALA A 90 -8.05 3.03 -6.59
N ARG A 91 -7.76 1.72 -6.58
CA ARG A 91 -8.41 0.68 -7.40
C ARG A 91 -9.60 0.02 -6.72
N GLY A 92 -9.96 0.49 -5.53
CA GLY A 92 -11.06 -0.06 -4.75
C GLY A 92 -10.65 -1.18 -3.78
N GLU A 93 -9.36 -1.54 -3.71
CA GLU A 93 -8.87 -2.57 -2.79
C GLU A 93 -8.70 -1.96 -1.39
N ARG A 94 -9.29 -2.55 -0.37
CA ARG A 94 -9.15 -2.10 1.02
C ARG A 94 -7.76 -2.45 1.52
N THR A 95 -6.95 -1.44 1.74
CA THR A 95 -5.51 -1.60 1.96
C THR A 95 -5.08 -0.92 3.25
N ILE A 96 -4.32 -1.64 4.08
CA ILE A 96 -3.64 -1.11 5.27
C ILE A 96 -2.15 -0.93 4.93
N VAL A 97 -1.57 0.20 5.35
CA VAL A 97 -0.12 0.30 5.60
C VAL A 97 0.11 0.06 7.08
N CYS A 98 0.90 -0.94 7.41
CA CYS A 98 1.37 -1.18 8.78
C CYS A 98 2.81 -0.67 8.89
N ASP A 99 3.03 0.34 9.71
CA ASP A 99 4.37 0.79 10.06
C ASP A 99 4.96 -0.20 11.08
N ALA A 100 5.94 -0.99 10.65
CA ALA A 100 6.68 -1.93 11.50
C ALA A 100 8.10 -1.46 11.80
N ASP A 101 8.46 -0.23 11.38
CA ASP A 101 9.69 0.46 11.79
C ASP A 101 9.44 1.25 13.07
N PHE A 102 9.42 0.57 14.20
CA PHE A 102 9.18 1.17 15.52
C PHE A 102 10.24 2.17 15.95
N SER A 103 11.37 2.22 15.25
CA SER A 103 12.47 3.14 15.56
C SER A 103 12.27 4.52 14.95
N LEU A 104 11.79 4.58 13.69
CA LEU A 104 11.67 5.81 12.91
C LEU A 104 10.23 6.24 12.68
N CYS A 105 9.29 5.31 12.60
CA CYS A 105 7.83 5.54 12.53
C CYS A 105 7.43 6.63 11.52
N ASN A 106 7.84 6.52 10.27
CA ASN A 106 7.68 7.60 9.29
C ASN A 106 6.42 7.49 8.40
N ALA A 107 5.69 6.38 8.44
CA ALA A 107 4.55 6.16 7.54
C ALA A 107 3.42 7.18 7.73
N HIS A 108 3.20 7.66 8.96
CA HIS A 108 2.20 8.69 9.28
C HIS A 108 2.54 10.06 8.65
N LEU A 109 3.84 10.39 8.55
CA LEU A 109 4.31 11.61 7.89
C LEU A 109 4.15 11.52 6.37
N VAL A 110 4.59 10.39 5.77
CA VAL A 110 4.49 10.15 4.33
C VAL A 110 3.04 10.13 3.86
N SER A 111 2.14 9.58 4.66
CA SER A 111 0.71 9.53 4.36
C SER A 111 -0.05 10.80 4.72
N SER A 112 0.59 11.79 5.36
CA SER A 112 -0.05 13.03 5.87
C SER A 112 -1.20 12.77 6.83
N LEU A 113 -1.05 11.76 7.69
CA LEU A 113 -2.06 11.35 8.67
C LEU A 113 -1.60 11.56 10.12
N ALA A 114 -0.50 12.26 10.34
CA ALA A 114 0.11 12.43 11.66
C ALA A 114 -0.89 12.96 12.72
N ASP A 115 -1.65 14.00 12.37
CA ASP A 115 -2.59 14.64 13.28
C ASP A 115 -3.84 13.81 13.58
N LEU A 116 -4.04 12.69 12.88
CA LEU A 116 -5.21 11.82 13.03
C LEU A 116 -4.91 10.54 13.81
N VAL A 117 -3.65 10.28 14.16
CA VAL A 117 -3.25 9.09 14.92
C VAL A 117 -3.60 9.30 16.39
N VAL A 118 -4.54 8.49 16.90
CA VAL A 118 -4.96 8.50 18.32
C VAL A 118 -4.41 7.29 19.05
N TYR A 119 -4.45 6.12 18.38
CA TYR A 119 -3.93 4.86 18.87
C TYR A 119 -2.97 4.28 17.85
N ASP A 120 -2.02 3.47 18.31
CA ASP A 120 -1.07 2.79 17.47
C ASP A 120 -1.11 1.26 17.68
N VAL A 121 -0.19 0.56 17.01
CA VAL A 121 -0.11 -0.90 17.09
C VAL A 121 0.24 -1.39 18.50
N ILE A 122 1.00 -0.60 19.29
CA ILE A 122 1.33 -0.94 20.67
C ILE A 122 0.11 -0.87 21.56
N ASP A 123 -0.75 0.14 21.38
CA ASP A 123 -2.03 0.25 22.12
C ASP A 123 -2.90 -0.99 21.90
N VAL A 124 -2.89 -1.53 20.68
CA VAL A 124 -3.62 -2.78 20.36
C VAL A 124 -2.98 -3.98 21.07
N ILE A 125 -1.66 -4.11 21.00
CA ILE A 125 -0.92 -5.24 21.61
C ILE A 125 -1.09 -5.26 23.13
N GLU A 126 -1.10 -4.09 23.75
CA GLU A 126 -1.31 -3.93 25.21
C GLU A 126 -2.78 -3.97 25.63
N GLY A 127 -3.71 -4.11 24.67
CA GLY A 127 -5.14 -4.22 24.95
C GLY A 127 -5.82 -2.91 25.31
N ARG A 128 -5.18 -1.74 25.09
CA ARG A 128 -5.79 -0.42 25.35
C ARG A 128 -6.89 -0.08 24.35
N CYS A 129 -6.83 -0.64 23.14
CA CYS A 129 -7.86 -0.48 22.13
C CYS A 129 -7.99 -1.73 21.25
N ARG A 130 -9.06 -1.82 20.47
CA ARG A 130 -9.24 -2.86 19.45
C ARG A 130 -8.45 -2.49 18.18
N ALA A 131 -7.97 -3.46 17.41
CA ALA A 131 -7.19 -3.23 16.19
C ALA A 131 -7.87 -2.26 15.21
N LYS A 132 -9.20 -2.34 15.04
CA LYS A 132 -9.95 -1.42 14.17
C LYS A 132 -9.97 0.03 14.67
N GLN A 133 -9.79 0.27 15.97
CA GLN A 133 -9.77 1.62 16.54
C GLN A 133 -8.43 2.32 16.35
N ALA A 134 -7.35 1.55 16.18
CA ALA A 134 -6.01 2.05 15.87
C ALA A 134 -5.82 2.35 14.37
N LEU A 135 -6.78 1.99 13.51
CA LEU A 135 -6.71 2.29 12.09
C LEU A 135 -7.12 3.73 11.80
N VAL A 136 -6.25 4.46 11.13
CA VAL A 136 -6.54 5.81 10.62
C VAL A 136 -6.91 5.71 9.14
N GLN A 137 -8.14 6.06 8.80
CA GLN A 137 -8.60 6.11 7.41
C GLN A 137 -8.19 7.44 6.77
N HIS A 138 -7.65 7.39 5.55
CA HIS A 138 -7.25 8.60 4.84
C HIS A 138 -8.50 9.35 4.30
N PRO A 139 -8.65 10.67 4.57
CA PRO A 139 -9.87 11.40 4.25
C PRO A 139 -10.18 11.49 2.74
N LEU A 140 -9.17 11.48 1.88
CA LEU A 140 -9.31 11.57 0.42
C LEU A 140 -9.17 10.21 -0.31
N LEU A 141 -8.76 9.15 0.40
CA LEU A 141 -8.59 7.80 -0.14
C LEU A 141 -9.31 6.81 0.77
N PRO A 142 -10.62 6.61 0.62
CA PRO A 142 -11.46 5.90 1.60
C PRO A 142 -11.08 4.42 1.80
N ASN A 143 -10.34 3.81 0.89
CA ASN A 143 -9.84 2.45 1.02
C ASN A 143 -8.40 2.36 1.53
N PHE A 144 -7.77 3.49 1.84
CA PHE A 144 -6.43 3.55 2.41
C PHE A 144 -6.52 3.72 3.93
N TYR A 145 -5.85 2.84 4.66
CA TYR A 145 -5.77 2.85 6.11
C TYR A 145 -4.32 2.78 6.56
N LEU A 146 -4.01 3.46 7.66
CA LEU A 146 -2.72 3.40 8.33
C LEU A 146 -2.88 2.75 9.70
N LEU A 147 -2.06 1.78 10.02
CA LEU A 147 -1.77 1.29 11.36
C LEU A 147 -0.38 1.81 11.74
N SER A 148 -0.36 2.82 12.57
CA SER A 148 0.86 3.55 12.95
C SER A 148 1.60 2.88 14.11
N ALA A 149 2.84 3.32 14.34
CA ALA A 149 3.67 2.95 15.48
C ALA A 149 4.20 4.20 16.24
N VAL A 150 3.55 5.35 16.10
CA VAL A 150 4.04 6.68 16.54
C VAL A 150 4.26 6.81 18.05
N HIS A 151 3.40 6.18 18.86
CA HIS A 151 3.47 6.28 20.33
C HIS A 151 4.34 5.19 20.96
N SER A 152 5.27 4.66 20.18
CA SER A 152 6.00 3.42 20.45
C SER A 152 6.63 3.36 21.83
N ALA A 153 6.31 2.31 22.53
CA ALA A 153 7.15 1.75 23.59
C ALA A 153 8.48 1.22 22.97
N PRO A 154 9.51 0.98 23.76
CA PRO A 154 10.75 0.40 23.26
C PRO A 154 10.48 -0.85 22.41
N GLU A 155 11.11 -0.94 21.26
CA GLU A 155 10.97 -1.99 20.24
C GLU A 155 10.99 -3.43 20.78
N ARG A 156 11.74 -3.66 21.87
CA ARG A 156 11.85 -4.94 22.57
C ARG A 156 10.53 -5.53 23.08
N TYR A 157 9.50 -4.72 23.23
CA TYR A 157 8.19 -5.17 23.73
C TYR A 157 7.27 -5.72 22.64
N VAL A 158 7.65 -5.59 21.37
CA VAL A 158 6.84 -6.08 20.25
C VAL A 158 7.41 -7.36 19.69
N SER A 159 6.79 -8.49 20.04
CA SER A 159 7.14 -9.77 19.46
C SER A 159 6.57 -9.93 18.04
N PRO A 160 7.22 -10.77 17.18
CA PRO A 160 6.65 -11.12 15.88
C PRO A 160 5.24 -11.72 15.99
N GLN A 161 4.99 -12.52 17.03
CA GLN A 161 3.70 -13.17 17.28
C GLN A 161 2.61 -12.15 17.62
N SER A 162 2.92 -11.15 18.46
CA SER A 162 1.98 -10.10 18.84
C SER A 162 1.59 -9.26 17.63
N LEU A 163 2.56 -8.80 16.82
CA LEU A 163 2.28 -8.06 15.60
C LEU A 163 1.46 -8.90 14.61
N LYS A 164 1.85 -10.16 14.42
CA LYS A 164 1.13 -11.09 13.54
C LYS A 164 -0.33 -11.26 13.97
N ALA A 165 -0.61 -11.42 15.27
CA ALA A 165 -1.97 -11.56 15.79
C ALA A 165 -2.83 -10.32 15.50
N VAL A 166 -2.26 -9.12 15.62
CA VAL A 166 -2.96 -7.87 15.25
C VAL A 166 -3.30 -7.86 13.76
N LEU A 167 -2.34 -8.15 12.89
CA LEU A 167 -2.56 -8.14 11.43
C LEU A 167 -3.53 -9.25 11.00
N ASP A 168 -3.46 -10.43 11.61
CA ASP A 168 -4.38 -11.53 11.33
C ASP A 168 -5.82 -11.19 11.75
N SER A 169 -6.01 -10.44 12.85
CA SER A 169 -7.34 -9.96 13.27
C SER A 169 -7.98 -8.97 12.29
N LEU A 170 -7.18 -8.23 11.54
CA LEU A 170 -7.61 -7.26 10.52
C LEU A 170 -7.81 -7.92 9.15
N SER A 171 -7.11 -9.01 8.89
CA SER A 171 -7.00 -9.68 7.59
C SER A 171 -8.36 -10.02 6.93
N PRO A 172 -9.41 -10.46 7.66
CA PRO A 172 -10.71 -10.78 7.03
C PRO A 172 -11.45 -9.57 6.45
N THR A 173 -11.03 -8.35 6.83
CA THR A 173 -11.74 -7.11 6.46
C THR A 173 -11.05 -6.36 5.32
N PHE A 174 -9.80 -6.70 5.00
CA PHE A 174 -8.96 -6.00 4.04
C PHE A 174 -8.53 -6.92 2.90
N ASP A 175 -8.13 -6.33 1.78
CA ASP A 175 -7.61 -7.06 0.61
C ASP A 175 -6.08 -7.16 0.68
N TYR A 176 -5.44 -6.08 1.18
CA TYR A 176 -3.98 -5.99 1.29
C TYR A 176 -3.56 -5.38 2.63
N ILE A 177 -2.47 -5.90 3.17
CA ILE A 177 -1.73 -5.30 4.29
C ILE A 177 -0.28 -5.14 3.81
N VAL A 178 0.14 -3.90 3.57
CA VAL A 178 1.50 -3.56 3.19
C VAL A 178 2.27 -3.23 4.45
N ILE A 179 3.30 -4.01 4.75
CA ILE A 179 4.11 -3.89 5.96
C ILE A 179 5.40 -3.15 5.62
N ASP A 180 5.58 -1.94 6.18
CA ASP A 180 6.82 -1.18 6.07
C ASP A 180 7.81 -1.68 7.12
N SER A 181 8.90 -2.33 6.70
CA SER A 181 9.90 -2.86 7.62
C SER A 181 11.01 -1.86 7.90
N PRO A 182 11.72 -1.96 9.04
CA PRO A 182 12.98 -1.27 9.21
C PRO A 182 14.02 -1.75 8.18
N SER A 183 15.11 -1.02 8.05
CA SER A 183 16.23 -1.42 7.19
C SER A 183 17.17 -2.39 7.90
N GLY A 184 17.88 -3.19 7.11
CA GLY A 184 18.86 -4.13 7.65
C GLY A 184 18.27 -5.50 7.96
N ALA A 185 18.99 -6.27 8.78
CA ALA A 185 18.70 -7.66 9.08
C ALA A 185 18.48 -7.90 10.60
N ASP A 186 18.14 -6.84 11.32
CA ASP A 186 17.94 -6.86 12.78
C ASP A 186 16.56 -7.41 13.16
N GLU A 187 16.27 -7.46 14.46
CA GLU A 187 15.01 -8.00 14.99
C GLU A 187 13.76 -7.39 14.36
N GLY A 188 13.80 -6.09 14.01
CA GLY A 188 12.70 -5.42 13.34
C GLY A 188 12.40 -6.00 11.97
N PHE A 189 13.42 -6.32 11.18
CA PHE A 189 13.24 -7.04 9.91
C PHE A 189 12.60 -8.40 10.14
N HIS A 190 13.12 -9.20 11.10
CA HIS A 190 12.60 -10.53 11.42
C HIS A 190 11.14 -10.46 11.87
N ARG A 191 10.78 -9.46 12.65
CA ARG A 191 9.41 -9.20 13.10
C ARG A 191 8.47 -8.94 11.92
N ALA A 192 8.85 -8.04 11.01
CA ALA A 192 8.05 -7.69 9.85
C ALA A 192 7.92 -8.87 8.87
N ALA A 193 9.02 -9.57 8.58
CA ALA A 193 9.05 -10.72 7.68
C ALA A 193 8.19 -11.89 8.17
N ALA A 194 8.19 -12.16 9.50
CA ALA A 194 7.38 -13.21 10.09
C ALA A 194 5.86 -12.99 9.99
N CYS A 195 5.44 -11.74 9.74
CA CYS A 195 4.03 -11.37 9.59
C CYS A 195 3.53 -11.45 8.14
N ALA A 196 4.43 -11.61 7.17
CA ALA A 196 4.12 -11.48 5.76
C ALA A 196 3.83 -12.82 5.07
N ASP A 197 3.05 -12.77 3.99
CA ASP A 197 2.84 -13.87 3.04
C ASP A 197 3.76 -13.73 1.82
N GLU A 198 4.14 -12.50 1.49
CA GLU A 198 4.95 -12.13 0.33
C GLU A 198 5.95 -11.03 0.70
N ALA A 199 7.06 -10.92 -0.03
CA ALA A 199 8.03 -9.86 0.17
C ALA A 199 8.37 -9.15 -1.15
N ILE A 200 8.58 -7.84 -1.04
CA ILE A 200 9.20 -7.02 -2.09
C ILE A 200 10.53 -6.50 -1.52
N VAL A 201 11.62 -7.02 -2.07
CA VAL A 201 12.96 -6.52 -1.78
C VAL A 201 13.17 -5.23 -2.56
N LEU A 202 13.38 -4.12 -1.86
CA LEU A 202 13.63 -2.81 -2.46
C LEU A 202 15.12 -2.52 -2.41
N THR A 203 15.72 -2.20 -3.55
CA THR A 203 17.11 -1.78 -3.63
C THR A 203 17.27 -0.55 -4.52
N THR A 204 18.46 0.04 -4.50
CA THR A 204 18.89 1.08 -5.44
C THR A 204 19.98 0.51 -6.37
N PRO A 205 20.28 1.16 -7.53
CA PRO A 205 21.29 0.66 -8.47
C PRO A 205 22.75 0.75 -7.98
N ASP A 206 22.96 0.97 -6.68
CA ASP A 206 24.28 1.02 -6.06
C ASP A 206 24.77 -0.38 -5.69
N LEU A 207 26.02 -0.70 -5.96
CA LEU A 207 26.58 -2.03 -5.69
C LEU A 207 26.44 -2.42 -4.20
N THR A 208 26.66 -1.48 -3.28
CA THR A 208 26.50 -1.73 -1.83
C THR A 208 25.06 -2.07 -1.46
N ALA A 209 24.08 -1.37 -2.02
CA ALA A 209 22.66 -1.64 -1.78
C ALA A 209 22.24 -2.99 -2.37
N VAL A 210 22.78 -3.37 -3.52
CA VAL A 210 22.53 -4.68 -4.15
C VAL A 210 23.14 -5.81 -3.32
N THR A 211 24.36 -5.63 -2.80
CA THR A 211 25.00 -6.61 -1.91
C THR A 211 24.19 -6.82 -0.62
N ASP A 212 23.70 -5.74 -0.02
CA ASP A 212 22.86 -5.85 1.17
C ASP A 212 21.48 -6.45 0.86
N ALA A 213 20.93 -6.17 -0.33
CA ALA A 213 19.69 -6.80 -0.79
C ALA A 213 19.86 -8.33 -1.00
N ASP A 214 21.04 -8.79 -1.43
CA ASP A 214 21.34 -10.21 -1.55
C ASP A 214 21.33 -10.91 -0.19
N LYS A 215 21.92 -10.30 0.85
CA LYS A 215 21.84 -10.81 2.23
C LYS A 215 20.40 -10.94 2.71
N ILE A 216 19.59 -9.90 2.52
CA ILE A 216 18.14 -9.91 2.87
C ILE A 216 17.41 -11.02 2.11
N THR A 217 17.68 -11.17 0.81
CA THR A 217 17.11 -12.23 -0.01
C THR A 217 17.46 -13.61 0.53
N GLY A 218 18.70 -13.79 1.01
CA GLY A 218 19.13 -15.01 1.69
C GLY A 218 18.33 -15.29 2.96
N LEU A 219 18.14 -14.29 3.81
CA LEU A 219 17.37 -14.40 5.06
C LEU A 219 15.89 -14.68 4.82
N LEU A 220 15.29 -14.09 3.79
CA LEU A 220 13.88 -14.31 3.45
C LEU A 220 13.56 -15.78 3.12
N LYS A 221 14.55 -16.58 2.70
CA LYS A 221 14.37 -18.01 2.42
C LYS A 221 13.99 -18.84 3.67
N SER A 222 14.29 -18.34 4.87
CA SER A 222 13.90 -18.99 6.13
C SER A 222 12.42 -18.78 6.49
N TYR A 223 11.72 -17.92 5.78
CA TYR A 223 10.30 -17.66 5.99
C TYR A 223 9.46 -18.39 4.93
N ALA A 224 8.24 -18.79 5.32
CA ALA A 224 7.30 -19.48 4.45
C ALA A 224 6.57 -18.48 3.51
N LEU A 225 7.35 -17.65 2.79
CA LEU A 225 6.81 -16.66 1.87
C LEU A 225 6.38 -17.32 0.55
N LYS A 226 5.20 -16.98 0.07
CA LYS A 226 4.66 -17.48 -1.22
C LYS A 226 5.43 -16.91 -2.40
N ASN A 227 5.82 -15.62 -2.30
CA ASN A 227 6.54 -14.90 -3.36
C ASN A 227 7.55 -13.93 -2.75
N VAL A 228 8.73 -13.87 -3.35
CA VAL A 228 9.73 -12.83 -3.10
C VAL A 228 10.06 -12.17 -4.43
N SER A 229 9.89 -10.86 -4.51
CA SER A 229 10.04 -10.07 -5.73
C SER A 229 10.99 -8.91 -5.51
N LEU A 230 11.47 -8.31 -6.60
CA LEU A 230 12.39 -7.18 -6.61
C LEU A 230 11.69 -5.92 -7.13
N ALA A 231 11.89 -4.80 -6.45
CA ALA A 231 11.67 -3.47 -7.01
C ALA A 231 12.95 -2.64 -6.90
N VAL A 232 13.31 -1.95 -7.97
CA VAL A 232 14.51 -1.11 -8.01
C VAL A 232 14.10 0.34 -7.99
N ASN A 233 14.52 1.07 -6.95
CA ASN A 233 14.20 2.48 -6.73
C ASN A 233 15.39 3.39 -7.09
N ARG A 234 15.10 4.68 -7.26
CA ARG A 234 16.08 5.72 -7.58
C ARG A 234 16.88 5.42 -8.85
N VAL A 235 16.21 4.85 -9.85
CA VAL A 235 16.86 4.54 -11.12
C VAL A 235 17.04 5.82 -11.94
N ARG A 236 18.28 6.06 -12.35
CA ARG A 236 18.68 7.22 -13.17
C ARG A 236 18.98 6.79 -14.59
N GLY A 237 18.11 7.15 -15.53
CA GLY A 237 18.27 6.82 -16.95
C GLY A 237 19.51 7.41 -17.60
N ASP A 238 19.98 8.60 -17.14
CA ASP A 238 21.21 9.22 -17.63
C ASP A 238 22.49 8.47 -17.21
N LEU A 239 22.48 7.85 -16.03
CA LEU A 239 23.59 7.01 -15.56
C LEU A 239 23.58 5.65 -16.24
N LEU A 240 22.41 5.08 -16.48
CA LEU A 240 22.25 3.84 -17.26
C LEU A 240 22.77 3.99 -18.69
N MET A 241 22.45 5.10 -19.37
CA MET A 241 22.95 5.38 -20.72
C MET A 241 24.48 5.54 -20.80
N LYS A 242 25.11 5.87 -19.67
CA LYS A 242 26.57 6.01 -19.55
C LYS A 242 27.26 4.77 -18.97
N GLU A 243 26.50 3.69 -18.74
CA GLU A 243 26.96 2.44 -18.12
C GLU A 243 27.64 2.66 -16.76
N LYS A 244 27.21 3.70 -16.01
CA LYS A 244 27.78 4.07 -14.72
C LYS A 244 27.07 3.45 -13.52
N THR A 245 26.02 2.66 -13.76
CA THR A 245 25.21 2.01 -12.71
C THR A 245 24.60 0.74 -13.27
N LEU A 246 24.28 -0.19 -12.37
CA LEU A 246 23.60 -1.45 -12.77
C LEU A 246 22.17 -1.18 -13.26
N SER A 247 21.77 -1.86 -14.30
CA SER A 247 20.38 -1.82 -14.74
C SER A 247 19.48 -2.66 -13.82
N PRO A 248 18.17 -2.34 -13.70
CA PRO A 248 17.23 -3.15 -12.93
C PRO A 248 17.19 -4.63 -13.32
N TRP A 249 17.44 -4.92 -14.60
CA TRP A 249 17.45 -6.30 -15.11
C TRP A 249 18.73 -7.05 -14.72
N GLU A 250 19.89 -6.40 -14.71
CA GLU A 250 21.14 -6.99 -14.18
C GLU A 250 21.00 -7.29 -12.69
N ILE A 251 20.44 -6.35 -11.91
CA ILE A 251 20.16 -6.56 -10.49
C ILE A 251 19.21 -7.75 -10.28
N SER A 252 18.15 -7.86 -11.09
CA SER A 252 17.21 -8.99 -11.03
C SER A 252 17.93 -10.33 -11.30
N LYS A 253 18.85 -10.36 -12.26
CA LYS A 253 19.65 -11.56 -12.54
C LYS A 253 20.63 -11.89 -11.41
N LEU A 254 21.30 -10.89 -10.84
CA LEU A 254 22.23 -11.07 -9.73
C LEU A 254 21.52 -11.61 -8.47
N LEU A 255 20.40 -11.03 -8.10
CA LEU A 255 19.62 -11.43 -6.92
C LEU A 255 18.75 -12.67 -7.17
N LYS A 256 18.60 -13.09 -8.44
CA LYS A 256 17.70 -14.19 -8.86
C LYS A 256 16.24 -13.97 -8.40
N LEU A 257 15.80 -12.71 -8.40
CA LEU A 257 14.45 -12.32 -8.03
C LEU A 257 13.68 -11.77 -9.24
N PRO A 258 12.39 -12.09 -9.38
CA PRO A 258 11.55 -11.50 -10.42
C PRO A 258 11.43 -9.99 -10.20
N LEU A 259 11.79 -9.20 -11.21
CA LEU A 259 11.61 -7.75 -11.20
C LEU A 259 10.14 -7.43 -11.40
N ILE A 260 9.55 -6.65 -10.48
CA ILE A 260 8.14 -6.22 -10.56
C ILE A 260 7.98 -4.70 -10.60
N GLY A 261 9.02 -3.92 -10.29
CA GLY A 261 8.93 -2.46 -10.25
C GLY A 261 10.25 -1.78 -10.58
N VAL A 262 10.15 -0.69 -11.36
CA VAL A 262 11.24 0.24 -11.64
C VAL A 262 10.75 1.64 -11.31
N ILE A 263 11.38 2.28 -10.32
CA ILE A 263 10.99 3.58 -9.80
C ILE A 263 12.11 4.57 -10.11
N PRO A 264 11.86 5.64 -10.86
CA PRO A 264 12.89 6.60 -11.21
C PRO A 264 13.27 7.49 -10.04
N GLU A 265 14.51 7.97 -10.00
CA GLU A 265 14.89 9.06 -9.11
C GLU A 265 14.27 10.37 -9.60
N SER A 266 13.34 10.94 -8.83
CA SER A 266 12.61 12.12 -9.22
C SER A 266 12.05 12.89 -8.02
N ASP A 267 12.32 14.21 -7.98
CA ASP A 267 11.71 15.12 -7.00
C ASP A 267 10.18 15.09 -7.04
N LYS A 268 9.61 14.79 -8.22
CA LYS A 268 8.14 14.67 -8.36
C LYS A 268 7.58 13.53 -7.49
N VAL A 269 8.32 12.43 -7.34
CA VAL A 269 7.92 11.32 -6.46
C VAL A 269 8.02 11.75 -5.00
N VAL A 270 9.15 12.38 -4.61
CA VAL A 270 9.41 12.78 -3.22
C VAL A 270 8.39 13.79 -2.71
N ARG A 271 7.99 14.75 -3.56
CA ARG A 271 7.07 15.86 -3.19
C ARG A 271 5.59 15.57 -3.42
N SER A 272 5.24 14.39 -3.90
CA SER A 272 3.87 14.11 -4.34
C SER A 272 2.92 13.65 -3.21
N GLY A 273 3.43 13.41 -2.00
CA GLY A 273 2.64 12.72 -0.96
C GLY A 273 2.19 11.35 -1.49
N LEU A 274 0.91 11.04 -1.35
CA LEU A 274 0.34 9.77 -1.86
C LEU A 274 -0.05 9.81 -3.36
N ARG A 275 0.36 10.82 -4.12
CA ARG A 275 0.12 10.87 -5.57
C ARG A 275 1.19 10.08 -6.33
N ASP A 276 0.86 9.62 -7.52
CA ASP A 276 1.79 8.93 -8.42
C ASP A 276 1.93 9.70 -9.74
N PRO A 277 2.66 10.83 -9.74
CA PRO A 277 2.73 11.73 -10.90
C PRO A 277 3.43 11.12 -12.11
N LEU A 278 4.17 10.05 -11.93
CA LEU A 278 4.90 9.35 -12.99
C LEU A 278 4.26 8.01 -13.38
N GLY A 279 3.25 7.53 -12.65
CA GLY A 279 2.58 6.26 -12.89
C GLY A 279 3.42 5.02 -12.54
N CYS A 280 4.61 5.17 -11.96
CA CYS A 280 5.50 4.04 -11.66
C CYS A 280 4.93 3.15 -10.54
N PHE A 281 4.27 3.71 -9.54
CA PHE A 281 3.61 2.93 -8.48
C PHE A 281 2.30 2.30 -8.95
N SER A 282 1.63 2.90 -9.92
CA SER A 282 0.49 2.27 -10.59
C SER A 282 0.92 1.02 -11.35
N LEU A 283 2.07 1.05 -12.03
CA LEU A 283 2.64 -0.12 -12.69
C LEU A 283 3.07 -1.20 -11.68
N LEU A 284 3.69 -0.80 -10.55
CA LEU A 284 4.02 -1.72 -9.46
C LEU A 284 2.77 -2.39 -8.88
N ALA A 285 1.70 -1.64 -8.65
CA ALA A 285 0.43 -2.18 -8.18
C ALA A 285 -0.25 -3.11 -9.21
N ASP A 286 -0.09 -2.85 -10.53
CA ASP A 286 -0.53 -3.78 -11.58
C ASP A 286 0.23 -5.12 -11.49
N ALA A 287 1.55 -5.07 -11.27
CA ALA A 287 2.37 -6.26 -11.10
C ALA A 287 1.98 -7.05 -9.85
N VAL A 288 1.77 -6.38 -8.71
CA VAL A 288 1.34 -6.99 -7.44
C VAL A 288 -0.04 -7.65 -7.55
N THR A 289 -0.98 -7.02 -8.24
CA THR A 289 -2.34 -7.56 -8.40
C THR A 289 -2.48 -8.59 -9.52
N GLY A 290 -1.43 -8.81 -10.31
CA GLY A 290 -1.49 -9.65 -11.51
C GLY A 290 -2.36 -9.07 -12.64
N LYS A 291 -2.87 -7.84 -12.49
CA LYS A 291 -3.70 -7.15 -13.50
C LYS A 291 -2.82 -6.58 -14.63
N THR A 292 -1.97 -7.42 -15.20
CA THR A 292 -1.05 -7.03 -16.27
C THR A 292 -1.69 -7.24 -17.65
N LYS A 293 -1.49 -6.28 -18.57
CA LYS A 293 -2.00 -6.47 -19.94
C LYS A 293 -1.23 -7.60 -20.65
N LYS A 294 -1.96 -8.60 -21.15
CA LYS A 294 -1.41 -9.77 -21.85
C LYS A 294 -0.36 -10.58 -21.04
N GLY A 295 -0.51 -10.61 -19.70
CA GLY A 295 0.39 -11.39 -18.83
C GLY A 295 1.82 -10.82 -18.72
N LYS A 296 2.10 -9.64 -19.27
CA LYS A 296 3.43 -9.01 -19.22
C LYS A 296 3.47 -7.87 -18.20
N ILE A 297 4.45 -7.90 -17.31
CA ILE A 297 4.74 -6.79 -16.39
C ILE A 297 5.24 -5.61 -17.22
N ARG A 298 4.67 -4.43 -16.95
CA ARG A 298 5.12 -3.18 -17.56
C ARG A 298 5.92 -2.40 -16.52
N TYR A 299 6.99 -1.78 -16.98
CA TYR A 299 7.88 -0.97 -16.15
C TYR A 299 7.82 0.49 -16.57
N TYR A 300 8.17 1.38 -15.63
CA TYR A 300 8.39 2.79 -15.97
C TYR A 300 9.59 2.90 -16.91
N ASP A 301 9.43 3.67 -18.00
CA ASP A 301 10.52 3.95 -18.93
C ASP A 301 11.40 5.08 -18.38
N VAL A 302 12.50 4.69 -17.76
CA VAL A 302 13.47 5.64 -17.15
C VAL A 302 14.20 6.49 -18.19
N PHE A 303 14.09 6.16 -19.47
CA PHE A 303 14.67 6.93 -20.56
C PHE A 303 13.69 7.97 -21.14
N GLU A 304 12.40 7.91 -20.78
CA GLU A 304 11.38 8.84 -21.25
C GLU A 304 11.76 10.32 -21.12
N PRO A 305 12.35 10.78 -19.97
CA PRO A 305 12.75 12.19 -19.83
C PRO A 305 13.86 12.64 -20.81
N PHE A 306 14.55 11.68 -21.46
CA PHE A 306 15.69 11.95 -22.35
C PHE A 306 15.36 11.76 -23.83
N LYS A 307 14.11 11.46 -24.16
CA LYS A 307 13.62 11.35 -25.53
C LYS A 307 13.28 12.71 -26.12
N GLY A 308 13.35 12.81 -27.45
CA GLY A 308 12.98 14.02 -28.21
C GLY A 308 14.08 15.09 -28.27
N ALA A 309 13.81 16.19 -28.99
CA ALA A 309 14.79 17.27 -29.27
C ALA A 309 15.35 17.92 -28.00
N LEU A 310 14.57 18.02 -26.92
CA LEU A 310 15.01 18.58 -25.63
C LEU A 310 15.69 17.54 -24.72
N GLY A 311 15.70 16.26 -25.11
CA GLY A 311 16.30 15.20 -24.31
C GLY A 311 17.81 15.33 -24.20
N GLY A 312 18.47 15.78 -25.25
CA GLY A 312 19.90 16.03 -25.28
C GLY A 312 20.33 17.15 -24.33
N LEU A 313 19.57 18.23 -24.22
CA LEU A 313 19.78 19.34 -23.29
C LEU A 313 19.62 18.88 -21.85
N LYS A 314 18.58 18.14 -21.52
CA LYS A 314 18.36 17.55 -20.18
C LYS A 314 19.47 16.60 -19.77
N LYS A 315 19.99 15.81 -20.68
CA LYS A 315 21.14 14.93 -20.48
C LYS A 315 22.41 15.72 -20.13
N TYR A 316 22.63 16.83 -20.81
CA TYR A 316 23.76 17.74 -20.58
C TYR A 316 23.72 18.39 -19.20
N TRP A 317 22.55 18.95 -18.82
CA TRP A 317 22.37 19.65 -17.55
C TRP A 317 22.48 18.72 -16.32
N ARG A 318 21.89 17.55 -16.36
CA ARG A 318 22.01 16.55 -15.27
C ARG A 318 23.40 15.92 -15.15
N GLY A 319 24.21 16.02 -16.17
CA GLY A 319 25.60 15.53 -16.12
C GLY A 319 26.58 16.50 -15.48
N LYS A 320 26.14 17.72 -15.13
CA LYS A 320 26.93 18.75 -14.45
C LYS A 320 26.58 18.94 -12.96
N LEU A 321 25.52 18.33 -12.46
CA LEU A 321 25.15 18.21 -11.04
C LEU A 321 25.59 16.85 -10.50
#